data_9bba716588e0b5f7e9a891742d0029e6
#
_entry.id   9bba716588e0b5f7e9a891742d0029e6
#
_cell.length_a   1.000
_cell.length_b   1.000
_cell.length_c   1.000
_cell.angle_alpha   90.00
_cell.angle_beta   90.00
_cell.angle_gamma   90.00
#
_symmetry.space_group_name_H-M   'P 1'
#
loop_
_entity.id
_entity.type
_entity.pdbx_description
1 polymer ?
#
loop_
_entity_poly.entity_id
_entity_poly.type
_entity_poly.pdbx_seq_one_letter_code
_entity_poly.pdbx_strand_id
1 'polypeptide(L)'
;MKSIAILFVVACSSGHSFQPEDRAAITAVLEAQQAAWNRGDLTAYMDGYAKIDNLIFTSGAKVRKGWQAAFDAYQKRYGKDPSSMGQLGFAITQIDPVGADGAVVLGTWKLDGPNAGAGVFSLVFERRPEGWRIVHDHTSAETK
;
A
#
# COMPACT_ATOMS: atom_id res chain seq x y z
N MET A 1 -5.66 33.07 -55.38
CA MET A 1 -4.87 32.84 -54.19
C MET A 1 -5.80 32.16 -53.14
N LYS A 2 -5.53 30.89 -52.80
CA LYS A 2 -6.36 30.16 -51.83
C LYS A 2 -5.62 30.18 -50.50
N SER A 3 -6.17 30.86 -49.48
CA SER A 3 -5.64 30.88 -48.13
C SER A 3 -5.95 29.56 -47.43
N ILE A 4 -4.93 28.82 -47.03
CA ILE A 4 -5.06 27.63 -46.21
C ILE A 4 -5.03 28.09 -44.75
N ALA A 5 -6.15 27.97 -44.06
CA ALA A 5 -6.21 28.17 -42.62
C ALA A 5 -5.70 26.88 -41.91
N ILE A 6 -4.55 26.99 -41.27
CA ILE A 6 -4.01 25.92 -40.44
C ILE A 6 -4.69 26.01 -39.09
N LEU A 7 -5.56 25.04 -38.79
CA LEU A 7 -6.20 24.91 -37.49
C LEU A 7 -5.18 24.25 -36.51
N PHE A 8 -4.63 25.01 -35.58
CA PHE A 8 -3.84 24.47 -34.49
C PHE A 8 -4.82 23.85 -33.47
N VAL A 9 -4.90 22.53 -33.47
CA VAL A 9 -5.54 21.79 -32.36
C VAL A 9 -4.54 21.78 -31.22
N VAL A 10 -4.73 22.65 -30.24
CA VAL A 10 -4.03 22.55 -28.95
C VAL A 10 -4.67 21.38 -28.23
N ALA A 11 -4.02 20.22 -28.27
CA ALA A 11 -4.34 19.12 -27.38
C ALA A 11 -4.01 19.58 -25.95
N CYS A 12 -5.01 20.03 -25.19
CA CYS A 12 -4.90 20.13 -23.75
C CYS A 12 -4.67 18.70 -23.23
N SER A 13 -3.44 18.34 -23.00
CA SER A 13 -3.10 17.21 -22.13
C SER A 13 -3.64 17.59 -20.76
N SER A 14 -4.83 17.07 -20.42
CA SER A 14 -5.35 17.13 -19.05
C SER A 14 -4.40 16.31 -18.20
N GLY A 15 -3.37 16.97 -17.63
CA GLY A 15 -2.45 16.34 -16.70
C GLY A 15 -3.28 15.68 -15.60
N HIS A 16 -3.14 14.35 -15.45
CA HIS A 16 -3.76 13.64 -14.35
C HIS A 16 -3.27 14.28 -13.05
N SER A 17 -4.17 14.56 -12.11
CA SER A 17 -3.85 15.08 -10.78
C SER A 17 -4.46 14.15 -9.73
N PHE A 18 -3.88 14.15 -8.55
CA PHE A 18 -4.40 13.39 -7.42
C PHE A 18 -5.77 13.94 -7.00
N GLN A 19 -6.78 13.08 -6.86
CA GLN A 19 -8.17 13.44 -6.61
C GLN A 19 -8.66 12.87 -5.27
N PRO A 20 -9.79 13.35 -4.73
CA PRO A 20 -10.42 12.77 -3.54
C PRO A 20 -10.71 11.27 -3.66
N GLU A 21 -11.06 10.80 -4.86
CA GLU A 21 -11.32 9.39 -5.17
C GLU A 21 -10.07 8.52 -4.99
N ASP A 22 -8.88 9.10 -5.16
CA ASP A 22 -7.61 8.40 -4.93
C ASP A 22 -7.38 8.13 -3.45
N ARG A 23 -7.77 9.06 -2.59
CA ARG A 23 -7.73 8.85 -1.14
C ARG A 23 -8.66 7.71 -0.73
N ALA A 24 -9.87 7.67 -1.30
CA ALA A 24 -10.82 6.60 -1.06
C ALA A 24 -10.28 5.25 -1.56
N ALA A 25 -9.67 5.21 -2.74
CA ALA A 25 -9.08 4.01 -3.31
C ALA A 25 -7.88 3.48 -2.48
N ILE A 26 -7.01 4.37 -1.99
CA ILE A 26 -5.90 4.00 -1.09
C ILE A 26 -6.43 3.46 0.24
N THR A 27 -7.44 4.12 0.82
CA THR A 27 -8.10 3.66 2.05
C THR A 27 -8.68 2.27 1.86
N ALA A 28 -9.36 2.02 0.74
CA ALA A 28 -9.95 0.72 0.42
C ALA A 28 -8.90 -0.42 0.31
N VAL A 29 -7.67 -0.12 -0.15
CA VAL A 29 -6.57 -1.11 -0.15
C VAL A 29 -6.23 -1.53 1.28
N LEU A 30 -6.09 -0.59 2.22
CA LEU A 30 -5.76 -0.90 3.61
C LEU A 30 -6.91 -1.61 4.33
N GLU A 31 -8.16 -1.24 4.06
CA GLU A 31 -9.34 -1.93 4.57
C GLU A 31 -9.40 -3.38 4.07
N ALA A 32 -9.13 -3.61 2.79
CA ALA A 32 -9.07 -4.95 2.20
C ALA A 32 -7.94 -5.79 2.82
N GLN A 33 -6.76 -5.19 3.06
CA GLN A 33 -5.65 -5.86 3.74
C GLN A 33 -6.03 -6.24 5.18
N GLN A 34 -6.63 -5.33 5.94
CA GLN A 34 -7.09 -5.61 7.29
C GLN A 34 -8.11 -6.75 7.31
N ALA A 35 -9.10 -6.72 6.42
CA ALA A 35 -10.10 -7.77 6.31
C ALA A 35 -9.48 -9.12 5.89
N ALA A 36 -8.50 -9.12 4.98
CA ALA A 36 -7.78 -10.32 4.57
C ALA A 36 -6.98 -10.93 5.73
N TRP A 37 -6.23 -10.10 6.46
CA TRP A 37 -5.50 -10.53 7.65
C TRP A 37 -6.42 -11.18 8.68
N ASN A 38 -7.53 -10.51 9.00
CA ASN A 38 -8.46 -10.92 10.05
C ASN A 38 -9.22 -12.23 9.74
N ARG A 39 -9.21 -12.67 8.47
CA ARG A 39 -9.69 -14.01 8.08
C ARG A 39 -8.58 -15.04 7.81
N GLY A 40 -7.31 -14.68 8.07
CA GLY A 40 -6.16 -15.57 7.87
C GLY A 40 -5.71 -15.74 6.42
N ASP A 41 -6.06 -14.82 5.52
CA ASP A 41 -5.77 -14.87 4.09
C ASP A 41 -4.55 -14.03 3.74
N LEU A 42 -3.35 -14.62 3.90
CA LEU A 42 -2.07 -13.95 3.59
C LEU A 42 -1.94 -13.55 2.12
N THR A 43 -2.49 -14.34 1.20
CA THR A 43 -2.41 -14.05 -0.23
C THR A 43 -3.17 -12.77 -0.54
N ALA A 44 -4.43 -12.66 -0.07
CA ALA A 44 -5.23 -11.45 -0.25
C ALA A 44 -4.65 -10.24 0.51
N TYR A 45 -4.03 -10.44 1.69
CA TYR A 45 -3.30 -9.38 2.39
C TYR A 45 -2.17 -8.82 1.54
N MET A 46 -1.39 -9.70 0.89
CA MET A 46 -0.25 -9.30 0.06
C MET A 46 -0.66 -8.69 -1.29
N ASP A 47 -1.92 -8.80 -1.71
CA ASP A 47 -2.44 -8.13 -2.90
C ASP A 47 -2.50 -6.58 -2.76
N GLY A 48 -2.42 -6.05 -1.54
CA GLY A 48 -2.25 -4.62 -1.30
C GLY A 48 -0.90 -4.06 -1.74
N TYR A 49 0.11 -4.93 -1.89
CA TYR A 49 1.45 -4.58 -2.34
C TYR A 49 1.63 -4.79 -3.84
N ALA A 50 2.42 -3.93 -4.48
CA ALA A 50 2.82 -4.13 -5.87
C ALA A 50 3.70 -5.37 -6.00
N LYS A 51 3.38 -6.25 -6.96
CA LYS A 51 4.16 -7.47 -7.24
C LYS A 51 5.39 -7.14 -8.09
N ILE A 52 6.35 -6.44 -7.47
CA ILE A 52 7.58 -5.93 -8.10
C ILE A 52 8.83 -6.33 -7.31
N ASP A 53 9.96 -6.46 -8.03
CA ASP A 53 11.23 -6.88 -7.44
C ASP A 53 11.89 -5.78 -6.58
N ASN A 54 11.51 -4.53 -6.76
CA ASN A 54 12.02 -3.38 -6.02
C ASN A 54 11.09 -2.91 -4.90
N LEU A 55 10.02 -3.65 -4.57
CA LEU A 55 9.25 -3.41 -3.35
C LEU A 55 10.20 -3.38 -2.14
N ILE A 56 10.09 -2.37 -1.31
CA ILE A 56 10.81 -2.31 -0.03
C ILE A 56 9.83 -2.58 1.11
N PHE A 57 10.18 -3.52 1.95
CA PHE A 57 9.43 -3.86 3.14
C PHE A 57 10.37 -3.81 4.35
N THR A 58 10.17 -2.84 5.24
CA THR A 58 10.98 -2.63 6.44
C THR A 58 10.14 -2.86 7.69
N SER A 59 10.61 -3.73 8.57
CA SER A 59 9.99 -3.98 9.87
C SER A 59 11.07 -4.01 10.95
N GLY A 60 11.05 -3.04 11.85
CA GLY A 60 12.15 -2.78 12.76
C GLY A 60 13.45 -2.54 11.99
N ALA A 61 14.53 -3.25 12.33
CA ALA A 61 15.82 -3.15 11.64
C ALA A 61 15.96 -4.07 10.41
N LYS A 62 14.90 -4.78 10.02
CA LYS A 62 14.97 -5.75 8.91
C LYS A 62 14.39 -5.11 7.64
N VAL A 63 15.21 -5.08 6.59
CA VAL A 63 14.80 -4.65 5.25
C VAL A 63 14.69 -5.87 4.35
N ARG A 64 13.56 -5.99 3.64
CA ARG A 64 13.35 -6.98 2.58
C ARG A 64 13.11 -6.26 1.28
N LYS A 65 13.63 -6.82 0.19
CA LYS A 65 13.44 -6.28 -1.15
C LYS A 65 12.73 -7.32 -2.01
N GLY A 66 11.69 -6.87 -2.69
CA GLY A 66 10.87 -7.68 -3.57
C GLY A 66 9.63 -8.26 -2.88
N TRP A 67 8.54 -8.32 -3.64
CA TRP A 67 7.25 -8.83 -3.18
C TRP A 67 7.35 -10.28 -2.69
N GLN A 68 8.05 -11.15 -3.44
CA GLN A 68 8.18 -12.56 -3.10
C GLN A 68 8.88 -12.75 -1.74
N ALA A 69 9.96 -12.00 -1.49
CA ALA A 69 10.69 -12.08 -0.23
C ALA A 69 9.84 -11.63 0.97
N ALA A 70 8.97 -10.63 0.79
CA ALA A 70 8.02 -10.22 1.81
C ALA A 70 6.96 -11.30 2.05
N PHE A 71 6.37 -11.85 0.99
CA PHE A 71 5.38 -12.92 1.08
C PHE A 71 5.94 -14.17 1.76
N ASP A 72 7.14 -14.63 1.36
CA ASP A 72 7.78 -15.79 1.96
C ASP A 72 8.02 -15.62 3.47
N ALA A 73 8.36 -14.40 3.90
CA ALA A 73 8.54 -14.09 5.32
C ALA A 73 7.23 -14.22 6.10
N TYR A 74 6.10 -13.77 5.54
CA TYR A 74 4.77 -13.95 6.13
C TYR A 74 4.36 -15.42 6.13
N GLN A 75 4.55 -16.13 5.02
CA GLN A 75 4.26 -17.56 4.92
C GLN A 75 5.06 -18.38 5.93
N LYS A 76 6.34 -18.07 6.11
CA LYS A 76 7.18 -18.73 7.12
C LYS A 76 6.66 -18.52 8.52
N ARG A 77 6.14 -17.32 8.83
CA ARG A 77 5.70 -16.96 10.17
C ARG A 77 4.29 -17.47 10.49
N TYR A 78 3.36 -17.38 9.54
CA TYR A 78 1.92 -17.59 9.77
C TYR A 78 1.31 -18.69 8.89
N GLY A 79 1.97 -19.12 7.82
CA GLY A 79 1.39 -20.02 6.82
C GLY A 79 1.02 -21.41 7.35
N LYS A 80 1.64 -21.86 8.45
CA LYS A 80 1.33 -23.14 9.09
C LYS A 80 0.13 -23.07 10.04
N ASP A 81 -0.12 -21.90 10.59
CA ASP A 81 -1.21 -21.66 11.54
C ASP A 81 -1.77 -20.25 11.33
N PRO A 82 -2.74 -20.08 10.42
CA PRO A 82 -3.41 -18.80 10.19
C PRO A 82 -4.11 -18.23 11.44
N SER A 83 -4.50 -19.10 12.40
CA SER A 83 -5.11 -18.64 13.65
C SER A 83 -4.16 -17.83 14.52
N SER A 84 -2.84 -18.01 14.33
CA SER A 84 -1.80 -17.25 15.02
C SER A 84 -1.64 -15.81 14.51
N MET A 85 -2.31 -15.43 13.42
CA MET A 85 -2.25 -14.08 12.86
C MET A 85 -2.87 -13.03 13.79
N GLY A 86 -3.88 -13.40 14.55
CA GLY A 86 -4.59 -12.47 15.43
C GLY A 86 -5.49 -11.49 14.67
N GLN A 87 -5.92 -10.43 15.34
CA GLN A 87 -6.81 -9.42 14.78
C GLN A 87 -6.04 -8.12 14.57
N LEU A 88 -5.99 -7.65 13.31
CA LEU A 88 -5.31 -6.44 12.89
C LEU A 88 -6.30 -5.29 12.78
N GLY A 89 -5.92 -4.11 13.28
CA GLY A 89 -6.58 -2.85 13.07
C GLY A 89 -5.60 -1.83 12.51
N PHE A 90 -6.01 -1.09 11.49
CA PHE A 90 -5.31 0.09 10.97
C PHE A 90 -6.09 1.36 11.32
N ALA A 91 -5.35 2.43 11.64
CA ALA A 91 -5.90 3.78 11.70
C ALA A 91 -5.06 4.71 10.84
N ILE A 92 -5.63 5.18 9.72
CA ILE A 92 -4.97 6.13 8.82
C ILE A 92 -5.00 7.50 9.48
N THR A 93 -3.83 8.12 9.64
CA THR A 93 -3.69 9.47 10.18
C THR A 93 -3.65 10.51 9.07
N GLN A 94 -2.96 10.19 7.97
CA GLN A 94 -2.69 11.15 6.90
C GLN A 94 -2.45 10.44 5.57
N ILE A 95 -2.91 11.04 4.47
CA ILE A 95 -2.60 10.64 3.10
C ILE A 95 -2.16 11.90 2.36
N ASP A 96 -0.90 11.97 1.95
CA ASP A 96 -0.32 13.09 1.23
C ASP A 96 0.03 12.71 -0.21
N PRO A 97 -0.48 13.43 -1.20
CA PRO A 97 -0.11 13.21 -2.59
C PRO A 97 1.38 13.49 -2.82
N VAL A 98 2.01 12.67 -3.66
CA VAL A 98 3.35 12.88 -4.20
C VAL A 98 3.25 12.83 -5.73
N GLY A 99 3.04 13.99 -6.33
CA GLY A 99 2.67 14.09 -7.75
C GLY A 99 1.25 13.56 -8.01
N ALA A 100 1.00 13.13 -9.25
CA ALA A 100 -0.30 12.65 -9.69
C ALA A 100 -0.55 11.17 -9.30
N ASP A 101 0.52 10.38 -9.29
CA ASP A 101 0.45 8.91 -9.25
C ASP A 101 1.12 8.31 -8.01
N GLY A 102 1.49 9.14 -7.04
CA GLY A 102 2.08 8.74 -5.77
C GLY A 102 1.34 9.29 -4.56
N ALA A 103 1.47 8.60 -3.43
CA ALA A 103 1.02 9.09 -2.13
C ALA A 103 1.85 8.51 -0.99
N VAL A 104 2.07 9.31 0.05
CA VAL A 104 2.58 8.83 1.34
C VAL A 104 1.43 8.71 2.31
N VAL A 105 1.32 7.57 2.97
CA VAL A 105 0.30 7.28 3.97
C VAL A 105 0.95 7.08 5.33
N LEU A 106 0.55 7.85 6.30
CA LEU A 106 0.92 7.69 7.71
C LEU A 106 -0.25 7.10 8.48
N GLY A 107 0.03 6.16 9.37
CA GLY A 107 -0.99 5.59 10.23
C GLY A 107 -0.41 4.77 11.37
N THR A 108 -1.30 4.18 12.13
CA THR A 108 -0.98 3.26 13.21
C THR A 108 -1.58 1.88 12.93
N TRP A 109 -0.93 0.88 13.48
CA TRP A 109 -1.42 -0.49 13.48
C TRP A 109 -1.52 -1.02 14.91
N LYS A 110 -2.50 -1.88 15.13
CA LYS A 110 -2.65 -2.65 16.35
C LYS A 110 -2.96 -4.09 15.98
N LEU A 111 -2.27 -5.02 16.61
CA LEU A 111 -2.50 -6.45 16.48
C LEU A 111 -2.84 -7.03 17.84
N ASP A 112 -4.00 -7.64 17.95
CA ASP A 112 -4.43 -8.38 19.12
C ASP A 112 -4.28 -9.88 18.87
N GLY A 113 -3.86 -10.65 19.90
CA GLY A 113 -3.69 -12.10 19.79
C GLY A 113 -2.30 -12.58 20.20
N PRO A 114 -1.87 -13.78 19.76
CA PRO A 114 -0.61 -14.39 20.20
C PRO A 114 0.65 -13.57 19.92
N ASN A 115 0.62 -12.75 18.87
CA ASN A 115 1.71 -11.85 18.48
C ASN A 115 1.33 -10.38 18.70
N ALA A 116 0.57 -10.09 19.75
CA ALA A 116 0.06 -8.75 20.04
C ALA A 116 1.15 -7.67 20.03
N GLY A 117 0.79 -6.52 19.49
CA GLY A 117 1.65 -5.35 19.40
C GLY A 117 0.95 -4.17 18.76
N ALA A 118 1.59 -3.03 18.78
CA ALA A 118 1.13 -1.82 18.14
C ALA A 118 2.33 -1.00 17.61
N GLY A 119 2.07 -0.05 16.76
CA GLY A 119 3.10 0.84 16.27
C GLY A 119 2.60 1.77 15.17
N VAL A 120 3.54 2.36 14.47
CA VAL A 120 3.26 3.28 13.36
C VAL A 120 3.77 2.69 12.04
N PHE A 121 3.16 3.13 10.96
CA PHE A 121 3.64 2.84 9.61
C PHE A 121 3.70 4.09 8.75
N SER A 122 4.65 4.09 7.81
CA SER A 122 4.70 4.99 6.68
C SER A 122 4.74 4.16 5.41
N LEU A 123 3.77 4.35 4.52
CA LEU A 123 3.64 3.62 3.28
C LEU A 123 3.76 4.57 2.10
N VAL A 124 4.47 4.14 1.04
CA VAL A 124 4.39 4.81 -0.25
C VAL A 124 3.50 3.99 -1.16
N PHE A 125 2.48 4.64 -1.70
CA PHE A 125 1.59 4.09 -2.70
C PHE A 125 1.93 4.65 -4.08
N GLU A 126 1.78 3.82 -5.09
CA GLU A 126 1.79 4.21 -6.51
C GLU A 126 0.48 3.80 -7.18
N ARG A 127 0.01 4.65 -8.11
CA ARG A 127 -1.05 4.29 -9.05
C ARG A 127 -0.46 3.38 -10.12
N ARG A 128 -0.99 2.19 -10.23
CA ARG A 128 -0.56 1.15 -11.17
C ARG A 128 -1.75 0.75 -12.06
N PRO A 129 -1.53 -0.01 -13.15
CA PRO A 129 -2.63 -0.49 -14.01
C PRO A 129 -3.72 -1.27 -13.23
N GLU A 130 -3.31 -1.99 -12.19
CA GLU A 130 -4.20 -2.76 -11.30
C GLU A 130 -4.81 -1.93 -10.15
N GLY A 131 -4.60 -0.64 -10.12
CA GLY A 131 -5.02 0.29 -9.06
C GLY A 131 -3.89 0.71 -8.12
N TRP A 132 -4.23 1.41 -7.04
CA TRP A 132 -3.25 1.84 -6.04
C TRP A 132 -2.63 0.65 -5.31
N ARG A 133 -1.28 0.64 -5.20
CA ARG A 133 -0.54 -0.44 -4.51
C ARG A 133 0.61 0.14 -3.70
N ILE A 134 0.92 -0.51 -2.58
CA ILE A 134 2.08 -0.19 -1.75
C ILE A 134 3.35 -0.62 -2.47
N VAL A 135 4.31 0.30 -2.61
CA VAL A 135 5.64 0.06 -3.20
C VAL A 135 6.76 0.19 -2.17
N HIS A 136 6.47 0.80 -1.03
CA HIS A 136 7.40 0.90 0.10
C HIS A 136 6.60 0.84 1.40
N ASP A 137 7.04 0.01 2.33
CA ASP A 137 6.49 -0.13 3.67
C ASP A 137 7.59 0.03 4.72
N HIS A 138 7.38 0.96 5.63
CA HIS A 138 8.18 1.08 6.84
C HIS A 138 7.25 1.00 8.05
N THR A 139 7.41 -0.08 8.79
CA THR A 139 6.64 -0.33 10.01
C THR A 139 7.58 -0.42 11.21
N SER A 140 7.27 0.33 12.25
CA SER A 140 7.90 0.22 13.57
C SER A 140 6.92 -0.29 14.61
N ALA A 141 7.43 -0.90 15.68
CA ALA A 141 6.66 -1.36 16.81
C ALA A 141 7.02 -0.55 18.05
N GLU A 142 6.04 -0.35 18.92
CA GLU A 142 6.29 0.20 20.25
C GLU A 142 7.19 -0.76 21.03
N THR A 143 8.24 -0.24 21.67
CA THR A 143 9.05 -0.98 22.64
C THR A 143 8.27 -1.05 23.96
N LYS A 144 8.05 -2.27 24.42
CA LYS A 144 7.51 -2.49 25.78
C LYS A 144 8.57 -2.15 26.83
#